data_0149c549cf1a167467bd1ef6b5f9bf07
#
_entry.id   0149c549cf1a167467bd1ef6b5f9bf07
#
_cell.length_a   1.000
_cell.length_b   1.000
_cell.length_c   1.000
_cell.angle_alpha   90.00
_cell.angle_beta   90.00
_cell.angle_gamma   90.00
#
_symmetry.space_group_name_H-M   'P 1'
#
loop_
_entity.id
_entity.type
_entity.pdbx_description
1 polymer ?
#
loop_
_entity_poly.entity_id
_entity_poly.type
_entity_poly.pdbx_seq_one_letter_code
_entity_poly.pdbx_strand_id
1 'polypeptide(L)'
;NKKNINKIIFNKLKNYINLEENKKNYILNIDIIENKTVISKNKQGNPEVFSMKILINLNVHEKDILKSKINFEETFDYNNQSNKFNLLQYENNIKNNLLNKISADIIKHLYTL
;
A
#
# COMPACT_ATOMS: atom_id res chain seq x y z
N ASN A 1 -8.53 -7.14 1.98
CA ASN A 1 -7.73 -8.03 2.78
C ASN A 1 -6.31 -8.13 2.24
N LYS A 2 -5.40 -8.77 2.97
CA LYS A 2 -3.98 -8.81 2.63
C LYS A 2 -3.71 -9.43 1.25
N LYS A 3 -4.44 -10.47 0.88
CA LYS A 3 -4.30 -11.13 -0.42
C LYS A 3 -4.61 -10.19 -1.58
N ASN A 4 -5.67 -9.39 -1.45
CA ASN A 4 -6.06 -8.44 -2.50
C ASN A 4 -5.02 -7.34 -2.64
N ILE A 5 -4.49 -6.85 -1.54
CA ILE A 5 -3.47 -5.80 -1.55
C ILE A 5 -2.19 -6.32 -2.21
N ASN A 6 -1.75 -7.52 -1.87
CA ASN A 6 -0.57 -8.13 -2.49
C ASN A 6 -0.74 -8.25 -4.00
N LYS A 7 -1.93 -8.66 -4.45
CA LYS A 7 -2.22 -8.81 -5.88
C LYS A 7 -2.19 -7.46 -6.60
N ILE A 8 -2.75 -6.43 -5.99
CA ILE A 8 -2.76 -5.08 -6.58
C ILE A 8 -1.33 -4.57 -6.76
N ILE A 9 -0.51 -4.66 -5.71
CA ILE A 9 0.88 -4.24 -5.76
C ILE A 9 1.65 -5.04 -6.80
N PHE A 10 1.49 -6.37 -6.82
CA PHE A 10 2.16 -7.24 -7.77
C PHE A 10 1.85 -6.82 -9.21
N ASN A 11 0.57 -6.58 -9.52
CA ASN A 11 0.17 -6.20 -10.88
C ASN A 11 0.78 -4.87 -11.31
N LYS A 12 0.85 -3.90 -10.40
CA LYS A 12 1.45 -2.59 -10.69
C LYS A 12 2.94 -2.71 -10.96
N LEU A 13 3.64 -3.49 -10.16
CA LEU A 13 5.08 -3.69 -10.32
C LEU A 13 5.39 -4.55 -11.54
N LYS A 14 4.52 -5.49 -11.88
CA LYS A 14 4.68 -6.31 -13.08
C LYS A 14 4.65 -5.46 -14.34
N ASN A 15 3.75 -4.48 -14.41
CA ASN A 15 3.69 -3.57 -15.54
C ASN A 15 4.99 -2.77 -15.70
N TYR A 16 5.55 -2.29 -14.59
CA TYR A 16 6.84 -1.61 -14.59
C TYR A 16 7.94 -2.54 -15.13
N ILE A 17 8.01 -3.77 -14.60
CA ILE A 17 9.02 -4.75 -15.00
C ILE A 17 8.95 -5.02 -16.50
N ASN A 18 7.74 -5.17 -17.05
CA ASN A 18 7.55 -5.43 -18.48
C ASN A 18 8.01 -4.27 -19.35
N LEU A 19 7.81 -3.03 -18.88
CA LEU A 19 8.19 -1.83 -19.62
C LEU A 19 9.70 -1.61 -19.63
N GLU A 20 10.39 -2.03 -18.60
CA GLU A 20 11.84 -1.81 -18.44
C GLU A 20 12.70 -2.79 -19.19
N GLU A 21 12.14 -3.82 -19.80
CA GLU A 21 12.89 -4.90 -20.47
C GLU A 21 13.97 -5.52 -19.59
N ASN A 22 13.89 -5.32 -18.33
CA ASN A 22 14.64 -6.01 -17.29
C ASN A 22 16.10 -6.27 -17.54
N LYS A 23 16.90 -5.22 -17.47
CA LYS A 23 18.34 -5.36 -17.51
C LYS A 23 18.93 -5.94 -16.23
N LYS A 24 18.13 -5.98 -15.14
CA LYS A 24 18.55 -6.51 -13.84
C LYS A 24 17.47 -7.44 -13.30
N ASN A 25 17.90 -8.57 -12.79
CA ASN A 25 17.01 -9.56 -12.19
C ASN A 25 16.91 -9.30 -10.69
N TYR A 26 15.90 -8.55 -10.28
CA TYR A 26 15.61 -8.31 -8.88
C TYR A 26 14.58 -9.28 -8.35
N ILE A 27 14.79 -9.73 -7.13
CA ILE A 27 13.78 -10.44 -6.36
C ILE A 27 13.26 -9.48 -5.30
N LEU A 28 11.95 -9.24 -5.33
CA LEU A 28 11.30 -8.32 -4.41
C LEU A 28 10.54 -9.11 -3.36
N ASN A 29 10.90 -8.91 -2.10
CA ASN A 29 10.15 -9.45 -0.97
C ASN A 29 9.35 -8.30 -0.37
N ILE A 30 8.03 -8.43 -0.42
CA ILE A 30 7.12 -7.37 -0.01
C ILE A 30 6.28 -7.86 1.16
N ASP A 31 6.32 -7.13 2.27
CA ASP A 31 5.43 -7.36 3.40
C ASP A 31 4.53 -6.14 3.56
N ILE A 32 3.21 -6.38 3.63
CA ILE A 32 2.22 -5.31 3.66
C ILE A 32 1.43 -5.39 4.96
N ILE A 33 1.37 -4.28 5.67
CA ILE A 33 0.57 -4.15 6.88
C ILE A 33 -0.49 -3.07 6.64
N GLU A 34 -1.74 -3.42 6.87
CA GLU A 34 -2.86 -2.50 6.77
C GLU A 34 -3.51 -2.33 8.13
N ASN A 35 -3.65 -1.10 8.59
CA ASN A 35 -4.28 -0.79 9.87
C ASN A 35 -5.40 0.23 9.67
N LYS A 36 -6.52 -0.01 10.35
CA LYS A 36 -7.61 0.94 10.45
C LYS A 36 -7.80 1.26 11.94
N THR A 37 -7.75 2.53 12.30
CA THR A 37 -7.91 2.96 13.67
C THR A 37 -9.01 4.01 13.78
N VAL A 38 -9.62 4.12 14.96
CA VAL A 38 -10.60 5.16 15.26
C VAL A 38 -9.85 6.32 15.91
N ILE A 39 -9.90 7.51 15.29
CA ILE A 39 -9.21 8.68 15.84
C ILE A 39 -10.16 9.67 16.50
N SER A 40 -11.46 9.52 16.28
CA SER A 40 -12.46 10.38 16.91
C SER A 40 -13.76 9.64 17.08
N LYS A 41 -14.45 9.89 18.21
CA LYS A 41 -15.75 9.32 18.51
C LYS A 41 -16.73 10.44 18.83
N ASN A 42 -18.02 10.19 18.57
CA ASN A 42 -19.07 11.12 18.96
C ASN A 42 -19.40 10.98 20.45
N LYS A 43 -20.37 11.77 20.91
CA LYS A 43 -20.75 11.78 22.35
C LYS A 43 -21.28 10.43 22.82
N GLN A 44 -21.85 9.63 21.93
CA GLN A 44 -22.37 8.30 22.25
C GLN A 44 -21.28 7.20 22.20
N GLY A 45 -20.04 7.55 21.87
CA GLY A 45 -18.94 6.61 21.77
C GLY A 45 -18.84 5.91 20.43
N ASN A 46 -19.62 6.34 19.44
CA ASN A 46 -19.56 5.76 18.09
C ASN A 46 -18.42 6.37 17.27
N PRO A 47 -17.75 5.57 16.42
CA PRO A 47 -16.68 6.11 15.57
C PRO A 47 -17.19 7.24 14.67
N GLU A 48 -16.44 8.31 14.59
CA GLU A 48 -16.75 9.47 13.78
C GLU A 48 -15.72 9.68 12.67
N VAL A 49 -14.42 9.50 13.02
CA VAL A 49 -13.32 9.63 12.07
C VAL A 49 -12.41 8.42 12.21
N PHE A 50 -12.03 7.87 11.08
CA PHE A 50 -11.09 6.76 10.99
C PHE A 50 -9.77 7.22 10.37
N SER A 51 -8.72 6.45 10.63
CA SER A 51 -7.44 6.58 9.91
C SER A 51 -7.09 5.23 9.30
N MET A 52 -6.73 5.25 8.02
CA MET A 52 -6.23 4.07 7.32
C MET A 52 -4.74 4.27 7.06
N LYS A 53 -3.93 3.29 7.47
CA LYS A 53 -2.49 3.30 7.27
C LYS A 53 -2.10 2.05 6.50
N ILE A 54 -1.27 2.23 5.46
CA ILE A 54 -0.66 1.11 4.74
C ILE A 54 0.84 1.27 4.86
N LEU A 55 1.49 0.24 5.38
CA LEU A 55 2.93 0.16 5.51
C LEU A 55 3.43 -0.99 4.65
N ILE A 56 4.41 -0.71 3.80
CA ILE A 56 5.04 -1.73 2.97
C ILE A 56 6.52 -1.78 3.29
N ASN A 57 6.98 -2.98 3.68
CA ASN A 57 8.40 -3.27 3.85
C ASN A 57 8.90 -3.96 2.59
N LEU A 58 9.89 -3.38 1.95
CA LEU A 58 10.44 -3.88 0.70
C LEU A 58 11.89 -4.26 0.88
N ASN A 59 12.22 -5.52 0.56
CA ASN A 59 13.60 -5.97 0.44
C ASN A 59 13.86 -6.31 -1.03
N VAL A 60 14.95 -5.77 -1.58
CA VAL A 60 15.34 -6.01 -2.96
C VAL A 60 16.65 -6.80 -2.96
N HIS A 61 16.63 -7.96 -3.60
CA HIS A 61 17.81 -8.81 -3.77
C HIS A 61 18.18 -8.90 -5.24
N GLU A 62 19.49 -8.96 -5.48
CA GLU A 62 20.04 -9.26 -6.80
C GLU A 62 21.09 -10.36 -6.61
N LYS A 63 20.89 -11.53 -7.23
CA LYS A 63 21.81 -12.68 -7.12
C LYS A 63 22.15 -13.00 -5.65
N ASP A 64 21.12 -13.13 -4.82
CA ASP A 64 21.23 -13.44 -3.39
C ASP A 64 21.90 -12.37 -2.54
N ILE A 65 22.15 -11.19 -3.11
CA ILE A 65 22.72 -10.06 -2.38
C ILE A 65 21.59 -9.07 -2.08
N LEU A 66 21.45 -8.69 -0.82
CA LEU A 66 20.48 -7.66 -0.42
C LEU A 66 20.98 -6.31 -0.91
N LYS A 67 20.26 -5.74 -1.89
CA LYS A 67 20.59 -4.43 -2.46
C LYS A 67 19.93 -3.28 -1.70
N SER A 68 18.73 -3.51 -1.19
CA SER A 68 17.97 -2.44 -0.56
C SER A 68 16.96 -3.01 0.41
N LYS A 69 16.76 -2.28 1.51
CA LYS A 69 15.73 -2.56 2.50
C LYS A 69 15.11 -1.24 2.85
N ILE A 70 13.83 -1.04 2.48
CA ILE A 70 13.17 0.24 2.64
C ILE A 70 11.71 0.05 3.01
N ASN A 71 11.16 1.01 3.73
CA ASN A 71 9.77 1.03 4.14
C ASN A 71 9.06 2.19 3.46
N PHE A 72 7.81 1.95 3.06
CA PHE A 72 6.91 2.97 2.54
C PHE A 72 5.67 3.01 3.40
N GLU A 73 5.20 4.20 3.74
CA GLU A 73 4.04 4.37 4.59
C GLU A 73 3.17 5.48 4.05
N GLU A 74 1.86 5.22 3.99
CA GLU A 74 0.86 6.23 3.62
C GLU A 74 -0.32 6.11 4.56
N THR A 75 -0.87 7.26 4.93
CA THR A 75 -1.99 7.35 5.87
C THR A 75 -3.04 8.29 5.31
N PHE A 76 -4.31 7.97 5.54
CA PHE A 76 -5.41 8.83 5.15
C PHE A 76 -6.52 8.80 6.20
N ASP A 77 -6.94 9.98 6.65
CA ASP A 77 -8.02 10.12 7.61
C ASP A 77 -9.32 10.41 6.85
N TYR A 78 -10.43 9.80 7.31
CA TYR A 78 -11.70 9.92 6.63
C TYR A 78 -12.87 9.77 7.61
N ASN A 79 -14.00 10.36 7.25
CA ASN A 79 -15.20 10.32 8.07
C ASN A 79 -15.91 8.99 7.94
N ASN A 80 -16.49 8.55 9.06
CA ASN A 80 -17.42 7.44 9.04
C ASN A 80 -18.68 7.83 8.25
N GLN A 81 -19.36 6.83 7.72
CA GLN A 81 -20.63 7.01 7.00
C GLN A 81 -21.67 6.08 7.61
N SER A 82 -22.91 6.58 7.69
CA SER A 82 -24.02 5.79 8.25
C SER A 82 -24.37 4.58 7.39
N ASN A 83 -24.22 4.69 6.07
CA ASN A 83 -24.45 3.58 5.15
C ASN A 83 -23.18 2.77 5.05
N LYS A 84 -23.21 1.52 5.54
CA LYS A 84 -22.04 0.66 5.58
C LYS A 84 -21.52 0.28 4.20
N PHE A 85 -22.40 0.15 3.22
CA PHE A 85 -21.98 -0.15 1.86
C PHE A 85 -21.20 1.01 1.25
N ASN A 86 -21.69 2.23 1.45
CA ASN A 86 -20.98 3.42 0.98
C ASN A 86 -19.63 3.58 1.67
N LEU A 87 -19.57 3.29 2.97
CA LEU A 87 -18.31 3.34 3.70
C LEU A 87 -17.30 2.34 3.13
N LEU A 88 -17.75 1.11 2.85
CA LEU A 88 -16.88 0.08 2.29
C LEU A 88 -16.32 0.49 0.94
N GLN A 89 -17.17 1.03 0.05
CA GLN A 89 -16.72 1.52 -1.26
C GLN A 89 -15.72 2.65 -1.12
N TYR A 90 -15.98 3.57 -0.20
CA TYR A 90 -15.09 4.69 0.07
C TYR A 90 -13.73 4.18 0.57
N GLU A 91 -13.75 3.24 1.50
CA GLU A 91 -12.51 2.65 2.03
C GLU A 91 -11.72 1.92 0.95
N ASN A 92 -12.39 1.21 0.04
CA ASN A 92 -11.72 0.55 -1.07
C ASN A 92 -11.05 1.57 -2.01
N ASN A 93 -11.71 2.70 -2.26
CA ASN A 93 -11.14 3.77 -3.10
C ASN A 93 -9.91 4.38 -2.43
N ILE A 94 -9.98 4.64 -1.13
CA ILE A 94 -8.84 5.16 -0.35
C ILE A 94 -7.68 4.19 -0.44
N LYS A 95 -7.94 2.91 -0.21
CA LYS A 95 -6.92 1.87 -0.25
C LYS A 95 -6.24 1.84 -1.62
N ASN A 96 -7.01 1.87 -2.70
CA ASN A 96 -6.46 1.88 -4.05
C ASN A 96 -5.59 3.10 -4.30
N ASN A 97 -6.01 4.26 -3.83
CA ASN A 97 -5.23 5.50 -3.98
C ASN A 97 -3.92 5.44 -3.21
N LEU A 98 -3.96 4.93 -1.98
CA LEU A 98 -2.75 4.78 -1.18
C LEU A 98 -1.78 3.79 -1.83
N LEU A 99 -2.31 2.67 -2.35
CA LEU A 99 -1.48 1.67 -3.03
C LEU A 99 -0.90 2.20 -4.33
N ASN A 100 -1.65 3.02 -5.07
CA ASN A 100 -1.13 3.69 -6.27
C ASN A 100 0.07 4.56 -5.92
N LYS A 101 -0.05 5.35 -4.88
CA LYS A 101 1.01 6.25 -4.44
C LYS A 101 2.26 5.48 -4.01
N ILE A 102 2.07 4.44 -3.18
CA ILE A 102 3.19 3.62 -2.72
C ILE A 102 3.85 2.89 -3.89
N SER A 103 3.05 2.36 -4.83
CA SER A 103 3.60 1.67 -6.00
C SER A 103 4.48 2.60 -6.84
N ALA A 104 4.05 3.85 -7.02
CA ALA A 104 4.86 4.84 -7.73
C ALA A 104 6.18 5.10 -7.01
N ASP A 105 6.13 5.18 -5.67
CA ASP A 105 7.33 5.38 -4.86
C ASP A 105 8.28 4.19 -4.94
N ILE A 106 7.74 2.96 -4.94
CA ILE A 106 8.53 1.75 -5.10
C ILE A 106 9.25 1.77 -6.45
N ILE A 107 8.52 2.07 -7.53
CA ILE A 107 9.08 2.13 -8.88
C ILE A 107 10.21 3.16 -8.94
N LYS A 108 9.99 4.34 -8.39
CA LYS A 108 11.04 5.37 -8.30
C LYS A 108 12.27 4.85 -7.59
N HIS A 109 12.08 4.15 -6.48
CA HIS A 109 13.18 3.59 -5.71
C HIS A 109 13.97 2.57 -6.53
N LEU A 110 13.28 1.69 -7.26
CA LEU A 110 13.92 0.69 -8.10
C LEU A 110 14.77 1.31 -9.19
N TYR A 111 14.38 2.47 -9.71
CA TYR A 111 15.19 3.18 -10.70
C TYR A 111 16.51 3.70 -10.13
N THR A 112 16.62 3.85 -8.81
CA THR A 112 17.85 4.33 -8.18
C THR A 112 18.87 3.22 -7.91
N LEU A 113 18.46 1.97 -8.08
CA LEU A 113 19.33 0.82 -7.85
C LEU A 113 20.13 0.43 -9.14
#